data_c45f80a87117318bdafe9fc24c1ebdb2
#
_entry.id   c45f80a87117318bdafe9fc24c1ebdb2
#
_cell.length_a   1.000
_cell.length_b   1.000
_cell.length_c   1.000
_cell.angle_alpha   90.00
_cell.angle_beta   90.00
_cell.angle_gamma   90.00
#
_symmetry.space_group_name_H-M   'P 1'
#
loop_
_entity.id
_entity.type
_entity.pdbx_description
1 polymer ?
#
loop_
_entity_poly.entity_id
_entity_poly.type
_entity_poly.pdbx_seq_one_letter_code
_entity_poly.pdbx_strand_id
1 'polypeptide(L)'
;MGLELYRAYQKQDRARLAALAGQARQAAEDCGALRTCWRQLWMAECRPQGFEVLELRLAGVQARLEAAAARTEDWCAGSVQRLEELEEGRLLLLRTPGTSRLHGVYFWREIASASKCF
;
A
#
# COMPACT_ATOMS: atom_id res chain seq x y z
N MET A 1 -3.92 -5.09 -5.68
CA MET A 1 -3.06 -5.96 -4.83
C MET A 1 -3.80 -6.45 -3.59
N GLY A 2 -4.24 -5.63 -2.64
CA GLY A 2 -4.86 -6.10 -1.39
C GLY A 2 -6.04 -7.05 -1.54
N LEU A 3 -6.94 -6.81 -2.50
CA LEU A 3 -8.05 -7.71 -2.77
C LEU A 3 -7.58 -9.08 -3.31
N GLU A 4 -6.52 -9.10 -4.09
CA GLU A 4 -5.96 -10.36 -4.62
C GLU A 4 -5.24 -11.14 -3.54
N LEU A 5 -4.49 -10.48 -2.64
CA LEU A 5 -3.91 -11.10 -1.46
C LEU A 5 -4.99 -11.75 -0.58
N TYR A 6 -6.06 -11.01 -0.30
CA TYR A 6 -7.19 -11.55 0.45
C TYR A 6 -7.79 -12.79 -0.22
N ARG A 7 -8.07 -12.74 -1.53
CA ARG A 7 -8.65 -13.87 -2.27
C ARG A 7 -7.72 -15.09 -2.31
N ALA A 8 -6.41 -14.87 -2.48
CA ALA A 8 -5.43 -15.95 -2.49
C ALA A 8 -5.29 -16.57 -1.10
N TYR A 9 -5.32 -15.75 -0.04
CA TYR A 9 -5.28 -16.21 1.34
C TYR A 9 -6.50 -17.06 1.70
N GLN A 10 -7.70 -16.60 1.35
CA GLN A 10 -8.94 -17.37 1.58
C GLN A 10 -8.91 -18.76 0.89
N LYS A 11 -8.24 -18.86 -0.24
CA LYS A 11 -8.07 -20.13 -0.98
C LYS A 11 -6.86 -20.94 -0.53
N GLN A 12 -6.08 -20.42 0.42
CA GLN A 12 -4.82 -21.04 0.86
C GLN A 12 -3.84 -21.30 -0.30
N ASP A 13 -3.88 -20.44 -1.32
CA ASP A 13 -3.06 -20.57 -2.53
C ASP A 13 -1.66 -19.97 -2.29
N ARG A 14 -0.77 -20.81 -1.76
CA ARG A 14 0.61 -20.41 -1.43
C ARG A 14 1.40 -19.94 -2.66
N ALA A 15 1.21 -20.59 -3.81
CA ALA A 15 1.93 -20.21 -5.03
C ALA A 15 1.53 -18.81 -5.48
N ARG A 16 0.22 -18.52 -5.46
CA ARG A 16 -0.29 -17.19 -5.80
C ARG A 16 0.15 -16.13 -4.79
N LEU A 17 0.14 -16.46 -3.50
CA LEU A 17 0.62 -15.55 -2.45
C LEU A 17 2.10 -15.22 -2.60
N ALA A 18 2.95 -16.22 -2.87
CA ALA A 18 4.38 -15.99 -3.12
C ALA A 18 4.61 -15.07 -4.35
N ALA A 19 3.84 -15.28 -5.42
CA ALA A 19 3.91 -14.41 -6.59
C ALA A 19 3.47 -12.96 -6.27
N LEU A 20 2.42 -12.79 -5.47
CA LEU A 20 1.95 -11.48 -5.02
C LEU A 20 2.94 -10.78 -4.09
N ALA A 21 3.63 -11.54 -3.23
CA ALA A 21 4.71 -11.00 -2.40
C ALA A 21 5.87 -10.46 -3.25
N GLY A 22 6.27 -11.20 -4.29
CA GLY A 22 7.27 -10.73 -5.26
C GLY A 22 6.83 -9.44 -5.98
N GLN A 23 5.57 -9.37 -6.39
CA GLN A 23 5.01 -8.15 -6.99
C GLN A 23 4.99 -6.97 -6.02
N ALA A 24 4.73 -7.22 -4.73
CA ALA A 24 4.75 -6.18 -3.70
C ALA A 24 6.18 -5.65 -3.48
N ARG A 25 7.20 -6.52 -3.50
CA ARG A 25 8.60 -6.09 -3.42
C ARG A 25 8.99 -5.24 -4.62
N GLN A 26 8.66 -5.67 -5.83
CA GLN A 26 8.94 -4.88 -7.03
C GLN A 26 8.25 -3.51 -6.97
N ALA A 27 6.99 -3.46 -6.56
CA ALA A 27 6.27 -2.20 -6.40
C ALA A 27 6.90 -1.30 -5.32
N ALA A 28 7.47 -1.87 -4.25
CA ALA A 28 8.19 -1.11 -3.24
C ALA A 28 9.48 -0.48 -3.80
N GLU A 29 10.24 -1.25 -4.59
CA GLU A 29 11.44 -0.75 -5.28
C GLU A 29 11.09 0.36 -6.26
N ASP A 30 10.05 0.17 -7.08
CA ASP A 30 9.56 1.18 -8.01
C ASP A 30 9.13 2.46 -7.29
N CYS A 31 8.49 2.32 -6.13
CA CYS A 31 8.08 3.45 -5.29
C CYS A 31 9.30 4.22 -4.73
N GLY A 32 10.35 3.50 -4.35
CA GLY A 32 11.63 4.10 -3.93
C GLY A 32 12.31 4.85 -5.06
N ALA A 33 12.36 4.27 -6.26
CA ALA A 33 12.91 4.90 -7.45
C ALA A 33 12.12 6.15 -7.84
N LEU A 34 10.78 6.06 -7.83
CA LEU A 34 9.89 7.20 -8.08
C LEU A 34 10.16 8.34 -7.09
N ARG A 35 10.26 8.03 -5.81
CA ARG A 35 10.55 9.03 -4.76
C ARG A 35 11.86 9.75 -5.03
N THR A 36 12.91 9.02 -5.40
CA THR A 36 14.22 9.59 -5.70
C THR A 36 14.17 10.50 -6.93
N CYS A 37 13.57 10.03 -8.01
CA CYS A 37 13.43 10.79 -9.24
C CYS A 37 12.58 12.06 -9.02
N TRP A 38 11.47 11.93 -8.31
CA TRP A 38 10.58 13.07 -8.03
C TRP A 38 11.26 14.10 -7.13
N ARG A 39 12.04 13.66 -6.15
CA ARG A 39 12.84 14.57 -5.34
C ARG A 39 13.81 15.39 -6.19
N GLN A 40 14.54 14.73 -7.11
CA GLN A 40 15.47 15.42 -7.99
C GLN A 40 14.77 16.48 -8.84
N LEU A 41 13.64 16.10 -9.45
CA LEU A 41 12.85 17.01 -10.26
C LEU A 41 12.30 18.19 -9.44
N TRP A 42 11.76 17.91 -8.26
CA TRP A 42 11.21 18.93 -7.37
C TRP A 42 12.28 19.95 -6.95
N MET A 43 13.47 19.47 -6.57
CA MET A 43 14.56 20.36 -6.14
C MET A 43 15.16 21.17 -7.28
N ALA A 44 14.99 20.75 -8.53
CA ALA A 44 15.42 21.51 -9.70
C ALA A 44 14.45 22.62 -10.06
N GLU A 45 13.15 22.42 -9.89
CA GLU A 45 12.10 23.30 -10.39
C GLU A 45 11.39 24.11 -9.30
N CYS A 46 11.39 23.62 -8.07
CA CYS A 46 10.61 24.14 -6.96
C CYS A 46 11.47 24.48 -5.75
N ARG A 47 10.87 25.22 -4.80
CA ARG A 47 11.46 25.37 -3.47
C ARG A 47 11.42 24.03 -2.72
N PRO A 48 12.40 23.71 -1.85
CA PRO A 48 12.43 22.48 -1.10
C PRO A 48 11.20 22.24 -0.23
N GLN A 49 10.62 23.31 0.27
CA GLN A 49 9.44 23.28 1.15
C GLN A 49 8.21 22.68 0.44
N GLY A 50 7.55 21.77 1.11
CA GLY A 50 6.34 21.07 0.62
C GLY A 50 6.60 19.68 0.07
N PHE A 51 7.84 19.37 -0.34
CA PHE A 51 8.19 18.05 -0.83
C PHE A 51 8.09 16.98 0.26
N GLU A 52 8.34 17.32 1.50
CA GLU A 52 8.30 16.42 2.65
C GLU A 52 6.97 15.68 2.77
N VAL A 53 5.86 16.30 2.38
CA VAL A 53 4.53 15.65 2.41
C VAL A 53 4.44 14.51 1.40
N LEU A 54 4.97 14.72 0.19
CA LEU A 54 5.03 13.69 -0.85
C LEU A 54 6.02 12.59 -0.47
N GLU A 55 7.18 12.99 0.04
CA GLU A 55 8.23 12.07 0.47
C GLU A 55 7.73 11.12 1.55
N LEU A 56 7.06 11.62 2.59
CA LEU A 56 6.48 10.81 3.66
C LEU A 56 5.41 9.86 3.15
N ARG A 57 4.57 10.29 2.21
CA ARG A 57 3.53 9.44 1.63
C ARG A 57 4.11 8.31 0.79
N LEU A 58 5.06 8.59 -0.08
CA LEU A 58 5.71 7.59 -0.90
C LEU A 58 6.54 6.62 -0.05
N ALA A 59 7.28 7.13 0.94
CA ALA A 59 8.00 6.30 1.89
C ALA A 59 7.06 5.38 2.70
N GLY A 60 5.90 5.90 3.12
CA GLY A 60 4.88 5.12 3.80
C GLY A 60 4.29 4.02 2.92
N VAL A 61 4.03 4.30 1.64
CA VAL A 61 3.58 3.27 0.68
C VAL A 61 4.64 2.20 0.48
N GLN A 62 5.90 2.60 0.27
CA GLN A 62 7.03 1.68 0.14
C GLN A 62 7.14 0.76 1.35
N ALA A 63 7.19 1.31 2.55
CA ALA A 63 7.30 0.54 3.78
C ALA A 63 6.13 -0.45 3.98
N ARG A 64 4.90 -0.05 3.61
CA ARG A 64 3.73 -0.94 3.69
C ARG A 64 3.79 -2.07 2.67
N LEU A 65 4.28 -1.82 1.48
CA LEU A 65 4.47 -2.86 0.46
C LEU A 65 5.54 -3.87 0.90
N GLU A 66 6.65 -3.39 1.45
CA GLU A 66 7.72 -4.22 2.01
C GLU A 66 7.19 -5.08 3.18
N ALA A 67 6.45 -4.48 4.10
CA ALA A 67 5.86 -5.20 5.23
C ALA A 67 4.84 -6.26 4.76
N ALA A 68 4.00 -5.92 3.79
CA ALA A 68 3.04 -6.87 3.23
C ALA A 68 3.72 -8.05 2.54
N ALA A 69 4.79 -7.79 1.78
CA ALA A 69 5.57 -8.83 1.14
C ALA A 69 6.21 -9.77 2.18
N ALA A 70 6.94 -9.19 3.15
CA ALA A 70 7.61 -9.96 4.20
C ALA A 70 6.60 -10.82 4.99
N ARG A 71 5.48 -10.24 5.41
CA ARG A 71 4.46 -10.95 6.16
C ARG A 71 3.84 -12.11 5.37
N THR A 72 3.62 -11.90 4.06
CA THR A 72 3.10 -12.94 3.15
C THR A 72 4.12 -14.07 2.95
N GLU A 73 5.41 -13.72 2.81
CA GLU A 73 6.51 -14.69 2.70
C GLU A 73 6.65 -15.53 3.98
N ASP A 74 6.58 -14.91 5.14
CA ASP A 74 6.62 -15.58 6.45
C ASP A 74 5.49 -16.60 6.58
N TRP A 75 4.30 -16.24 6.11
CA TRP A 75 3.18 -17.17 6.09
C TRP A 75 3.41 -18.32 5.10
N CYS A 76 3.91 -18.03 3.90
CA CYS A 76 4.26 -19.05 2.92
C CYS A 76 5.35 -20.00 3.43
N ALA A 77 6.30 -19.49 4.20
CA ALA A 77 7.36 -20.29 4.85
C ALA A 77 6.88 -21.09 6.07
N GLY A 78 5.70 -20.77 6.60
CA GLY A 78 5.16 -21.39 7.80
C GLY A 78 5.66 -20.80 9.11
N SER A 79 6.42 -19.70 9.05
CA SER A 79 6.91 -18.98 10.25
C SER A 79 5.77 -18.27 10.98
N VAL A 80 4.71 -17.90 10.25
CA VAL A 80 3.50 -17.27 10.76
C VAL A 80 2.31 -18.14 10.39
N GLN A 81 1.44 -18.38 11.36
CA GLN A 81 0.28 -19.26 11.17
C GLN A 81 -0.90 -18.53 10.54
N ARG A 82 -1.03 -17.24 10.79
CA ARG A 82 -2.20 -16.41 10.37
C ARG A 82 -1.74 -15.04 9.88
N LEU A 83 -2.49 -14.51 8.93
CA LEU A 83 -2.38 -13.12 8.49
C LEU A 83 -3.59 -12.36 9.03
N GLU A 84 -3.48 -11.89 10.26
CA GLU A 84 -4.58 -11.22 10.97
C GLU A 84 -5.10 -10.03 10.17
N GLU A 85 -4.22 -9.32 9.48
CA GLU A 85 -4.55 -8.17 8.65
C GLU A 85 -5.52 -8.50 7.50
N LEU A 86 -5.53 -9.77 7.06
CA LEU A 86 -6.45 -10.27 6.04
C LEU A 86 -7.70 -10.94 6.61
N GLU A 87 -7.71 -11.25 7.91
CA GLU A 87 -8.83 -11.87 8.59
C GLU A 87 -9.74 -10.83 9.27
N GLU A 88 -9.18 -9.71 9.67
CA GLU A 88 -9.96 -8.61 10.24
C GLU A 88 -10.98 -8.08 9.23
N GLY A 89 -12.20 -7.87 9.71
CA GLY A 89 -13.24 -7.22 8.94
C GLY A 89 -12.79 -5.83 8.50
N ARG A 90 -12.78 -5.57 7.20
CA ARG A 90 -12.44 -4.24 6.69
C ARG A 90 -13.34 -3.22 7.34
N LEU A 91 -12.75 -2.31 8.10
CA LEU A 91 -13.43 -1.13 8.55
C LEU A 91 -13.87 -0.34 7.31
N LEU A 92 -15.16 -0.36 7.05
CA LEU A 92 -15.76 0.54 6.07
C LEU A 92 -15.62 1.96 6.64
N LEU A 93 -14.48 2.59 6.37
CA LEU A 93 -14.33 4.01 6.61
C LEU A 93 -15.34 4.76 5.73
N LEU A 94 -16.55 4.87 6.30
CA LEU A 94 -17.59 5.80 5.94
C LEU A 94 -17.92 5.92 4.44
N ARG A 95 -18.78 5.04 4.00
CA ARG A 95 -19.84 5.45 3.10
C ARG A 95 -21.17 5.26 3.83
N THR A 96 -21.59 6.22 4.57
CA THR A 96 -22.99 6.33 4.93
C THR A 96 -23.74 6.59 3.61
N PRO A 97 -24.58 5.68 3.14
CA PRO A 97 -25.38 5.96 1.96
C PRO A 97 -26.22 7.20 2.24
N GLY A 98 -26.05 8.25 1.47
CA GLY A 98 -26.88 9.46 1.55
C GLY A 98 -26.27 10.69 2.17
N THR A 99 -25.11 10.62 2.82
CA THR A 99 -24.48 11.81 3.37
C THR A 99 -23.20 12.13 2.63
N SER A 100 -23.30 13.11 1.88
CA SER A 100 -22.33 14.05 1.43
C SER A 100 -21.96 13.97 -0.03
N ARG A 101 -22.57 14.82 -0.64
CA ARG A 101 -21.97 15.70 -1.62
C ARG A 101 -21.09 16.78 -0.95
N LEU A 102 -20.34 16.45 0.08
CA LEU A 102 -19.11 17.16 0.28
C LEU A 102 -18.17 16.66 -0.83
N HIS A 103 -18.39 17.17 -1.99
CA HIS A 103 -17.43 17.23 -3.06
C HIS A 103 -16.33 18.19 -2.60
N GLY A 104 -15.85 17.93 -1.38
CA GLY A 104 -14.68 18.53 -0.87
C GLY A 104 -13.53 17.83 -1.54
N VAL A 105 -12.81 18.51 -2.24
CA VAL A 105 -11.37 18.64 -2.45
C VAL A 105 -10.47 17.49 -1.92
N TYR A 106 -10.99 16.46 -1.25
CA TYR A 106 -10.23 15.44 -0.54
C TYR A 106 -10.60 14.02 -0.97
N PHE A 107 -10.30 13.69 -2.21
CA PHE A 107 -10.26 12.27 -2.60
C PHE A 107 -9.00 11.60 -2.05
N TRP A 108 -8.85 11.65 -0.74
CA TRP A 108 -7.73 11.00 -0.04
C TRP A 108 -7.55 9.54 -0.46
N ARG A 109 -8.63 8.86 -0.79
CA ARG A 109 -8.61 7.49 -1.30
C ARG A 109 -7.99 7.33 -2.69
N GLU A 110 -7.87 8.41 -3.45
CA GLU A 110 -7.28 8.44 -4.79
C GLU A 110 -5.83 8.89 -4.76
N ILE A 111 -5.41 9.46 -3.64
CA ILE A 111 -4.03 9.83 -3.41
C ILE A 111 -3.27 8.59 -2.94
N ALA A 112 -2.06 8.41 -3.42
CA ALA A 112 -1.18 7.37 -2.93
C ALA A 112 -1.00 7.49 -1.41
N SER A 113 -1.40 6.46 -0.67
CA SER A 113 -1.26 6.43 0.77
C SER A 113 -1.01 5.00 1.24
N ALA A 114 -0.35 4.86 2.38
CA ALA A 114 -0.02 3.57 2.98
C ALA A 114 -1.26 2.72 3.26
N SER A 115 -2.42 3.33 3.52
CA SER A 115 -3.68 2.63 3.80
C SER A 115 -4.31 1.92 2.60
N LYS A 116 -3.81 2.16 1.39
CA LYS A 116 -4.32 1.51 0.16
C LYS A 116 -3.59 0.21 -0.21
N CYS A 117 -2.53 -0.13 0.48
CA CYS A 117 -1.74 -1.33 0.16
C CYS A 117 -2.40 -2.63 0.59
N PHE A 118 -3.40 -2.57 1.45
CA PHE A 118 -4.20 -3.70 1.93
C PHE A 118 -5.68 -3.55 1.65
#